data_ee27b2c8bc48833b85ad47f73b8d7d34
#
_entry.id   ee27b2c8bc48833b85ad47f73b8d7d34
#
_cell.length_a   1.000
_cell.length_b   1.000
_cell.length_c   1.000
_cell.angle_alpha   90.00
_cell.angle_beta   90.00
_cell.angle_gamma   90.00
#
_symmetry.space_group_name_H-M   'P 1'
#
loop_
_entity.id
_entity.type
_entity.pdbx_description
1 polymer ?
#
loop_
_entity_poly.entity_id
_entity_poly.type
_entity_poly.pdbx_seq_one_letter_code
_entity_poly.pdbx_strand_id
1 'polypeptide(L)'
;MNFRKLAWFLSVLLVVCGCAAVRQAQAQADATTQAPASAQTTYQPKFPGDPAHSDSEAGALGYMRVVIRAQKDYHKKHNEYATNFTDLINHGSFTKRMAQTKDRGDYTVGFKGKKDGYVLTMTPKNLDGQHRSFYSEEDGVIRADDARAADGSSPKLK
;
A
#
# COMPACT_ATOMS: atom_id res chain seq x y z
N MET A 1 -27.57 35.50 -35.72
CA MET A 1 -27.56 36.47 -36.81
C MET A 1 -26.25 36.28 -37.58
N ASN A 2 -26.42 35.76 -38.75
CA ASN A 2 -25.67 35.96 -39.98
C ASN A 2 -24.27 35.40 -40.11
N PHE A 3 -24.10 34.45 -40.92
CA PHE A 3 -24.05 34.36 -42.39
C PHE A 3 -22.59 34.38 -42.88
N ARG A 4 -22.24 33.34 -43.51
CA ARG A 4 -22.12 33.12 -44.96
C ARG A 4 -20.69 33.12 -45.45
N LYS A 5 -20.40 32.00 -46.04
CA LYS A 5 -20.09 31.74 -47.47
C LYS A 5 -18.62 31.97 -47.81
N LEU A 6 -17.96 31.30 -48.70
CA LEU A 6 -18.24 30.47 -49.82
C LEU A 6 -16.87 30.13 -50.44
N ALA A 7 -16.55 28.91 -50.65
CA ALA A 7 -16.27 28.24 -51.90
C ALA A 7 -15.19 28.79 -52.88
N TRP A 8 -14.61 27.84 -53.57
CA TRP A 8 -13.99 27.85 -54.91
C TRP A 8 -12.45 27.99 -54.90
N PHE A 9 -11.60 27.27 -55.60
CA PHE A 9 -11.70 26.62 -56.92
C PHE A 9 -10.76 25.43 -57.03
N LEU A 10 -11.16 24.51 -57.85
CA LEU A 10 -10.38 23.47 -58.53
C LEU A 10 -9.16 24.04 -59.26
N SER A 11 -8.07 23.27 -59.29
CA SER A 11 -7.28 23.12 -60.50
C SER A 11 -6.53 21.80 -60.52
N VAL A 12 -6.92 20.99 -61.43
CA VAL A 12 -6.29 19.77 -61.92
C VAL A 12 -5.01 20.14 -62.65
N LEU A 13 -3.90 19.46 -62.34
CA LEU A 13 -2.89 19.21 -63.35
C LEU A 13 -2.22 17.86 -63.09
N LEU A 14 -2.46 16.99 -64.06
CA LEU A 14 -1.93 15.67 -64.21
C LEU A 14 -0.56 15.77 -64.89
N VAL A 15 0.50 15.24 -64.31
CA VAL A 15 1.70 14.85 -65.03
C VAL A 15 2.15 13.48 -64.55
N VAL A 16 2.02 12.56 -65.53
CA VAL A 16 2.54 11.19 -65.48
C VAL A 16 4.01 11.24 -65.84
N CYS A 17 4.89 10.63 -65.07
CA CYS A 17 6.00 9.86 -65.61
C CYS A 17 6.86 9.21 -64.51
N GLY A 18 6.97 7.92 -64.54
CA GLY A 18 8.23 7.19 -64.63
C GLY A 18 8.70 6.48 -63.35
N CYS A 19 8.39 5.20 -63.32
CA CYS A 19 9.23 4.08 -62.87
C CYS A 19 10.41 4.35 -61.97
N ALA A 20 10.35 3.79 -60.76
CA ALA A 20 11.38 2.87 -60.25
C ALA A 20 10.90 2.21 -58.95
N ALA A 21 10.73 0.91 -59.01
CA ALA A 21 10.43 0.09 -57.83
C ALA A 21 11.64 0.05 -56.91
N VAL A 22 11.54 0.66 -55.74
CA VAL A 22 12.37 0.33 -54.63
C VAL A 22 11.44 -0.17 -53.53
N ARG A 23 11.36 -1.49 -53.39
CA ARG A 23 10.79 -2.15 -52.23
C ARG A 23 11.67 -1.83 -51.04
N GLN A 24 11.34 -0.83 -50.29
CA GLN A 24 11.81 -0.71 -48.91
C GLN A 24 10.87 -1.55 -48.05
N ALA A 25 11.38 -2.71 -47.67
CA ALA A 25 10.82 -3.47 -46.55
C ALA A 25 10.97 -2.61 -45.30
N GLN A 26 9.89 -1.93 -44.92
CA GLN A 26 9.77 -1.37 -43.59
C GLN A 26 9.55 -2.53 -42.62
N ALA A 27 10.63 -2.98 -42.01
CA ALA A 27 10.55 -3.74 -40.79
C ALA A 27 9.93 -2.81 -39.77
N GLN A 28 8.63 -2.97 -39.52
CA GLN A 28 7.98 -2.47 -38.32
C GLN A 28 8.59 -3.24 -37.17
N ALA A 29 9.57 -2.63 -36.52
CA ALA A 29 9.95 -3.03 -35.20
C ALA A 29 8.76 -2.67 -34.27
N ASP A 30 7.95 -3.66 -33.94
CA ASP A 30 7.08 -3.61 -32.78
C ASP A 30 7.96 -3.36 -31.54
N ALA A 31 8.15 -2.09 -31.23
CA ALA A 31 8.62 -1.71 -29.91
C ALA A 31 7.48 -1.97 -28.92
N THR A 32 7.31 -3.24 -28.56
CA THR A 32 6.62 -3.61 -27.34
C THR A 32 7.39 -2.94 -26.21
N THR A 33 6.93 -1.75 -25.81
CA THR A 33 7.35 -1.13 -24.56
C THR A 33 6.84 -2.03 -23.42
N GLN A 34 7.60 -3.09 -23.13
CA GLN A 34 7.47 -3.78 -21.86
C GLN A 34 7.81 -2.74 -20.80
N ALA A 35 6.77 -2.30 -20.07
CA ALA A 35 6.97 -1.65 -18.79
C ALA A 35 7.97 -2.50 -18.00
N PRO A 36 8.98 -1.91 -17.37
CA PRO A 36 9.93 -2.68 -16.57
C PRO A 36 9.12 -3.48 -15.57
N ALA A 37 9.13 -4.80 -15.70
CA ALA A 37 8.65 -5.68 -14.65
C ALA A 37 9.37 -5.25 -13.39
N SER A 38 8.63 -4.71 -12.43
CA SER A 38 9.14 -4.35 -11.12
C SER A 38 9.90 -5.57 -10.61
N ALA A 39 11.21 -5.48 -10.53
CA ALA A 39 12.02 -6.53 -9.95
C ALA A 39 11.44 -6.75 -8.55
N GLN A 40 10.72 -7.84 -8.37
CA GLN A 40 10.22 -8.25 -7.07
C GLN A 40 11.47 -8.59 -6.26
N THR A 41 11.94 -7.62 -5.50
CA THR A 41 13.00 -7.87 -4.52
C THR A 41 12.43 -8.88 -3.54
N THR A 42 12.92 -10.11 -3.60
CA THR A 42 12.54 -11.16 -2.67
C THR A 42 12.84 -10.66 -1.26
N TYR A 43 11.81 -10.49 -0.44
CA TYR A 43 11.95 -10.07 0.94
C TYR A 43 12.93 -11.01 1.66
N GLN A 44 13.89 -10.42 2.36
CA GLN A 44 14.81 -11.18 3.21
C GLN A 44 14.39 -11.03 4.67
N PRO A 45 14.02 -12.13 5.35
CA PRO A 45 13.65 -12.09 6.76
C PRO A 45 14.71 -11.40 7.61
N LYS A 46 14.30 -10.49 8.48
CA LYS A 46 15.21 -9.71 9.34
C LYS A 46 15.76 -10.51 10.52
N PHE A 47 15.10 -11.61 10.85
CA PHE A 47 15.48 -12.54 11.91
C PHE A 47 14.87 -13.92 11.65
N PRO A 48 15.39 -15.00 12.25
CA PRO A 48 14.80 -16.33 12.14
C PRO A 48 13.35 -16.35 12.62
N GLY A 49 12.43 -16.83 11.77
CA GLY A 49 11.00 -16.87 12.07
C GLY A 49 10.28 -15.53 11.87
N ASP A 50 10.87 -14.60 11.11
CA ASP A 50 10.19 -13.37 10.72
C ASP A 50 8.96 -13.69 9.85
N PRO A 51 7.74 -13.37 10.30
CA PRO A 51 6.53 -13.72 9.58
C PRO A 51 6.18 -12.75 8.44
N ALA A 52 6.97 -11.70 8.21
CA ALA A 52 6.70 -10.70 7.18
C ALA A 52 6.95 -11.26 5.77
N HIS A 53 6.16 -10.82 4.79
CA HIS A 53 6.32 -11.14 3.37
C HIS A 53 7.02 -10.02 2.59
N SER A 54 7.12 -8.82 3.20
CA SER A 54 7.76 -7.65 2.60
C SER A 54 8.35 -6.72 3.67
N ASP A 55 9.20 -5.78 3.24
CA ASP A 55 9.70 -4.73 4.15
C ASP A 55 8.59 -3.84 4.70
N SER A 56 7.56 -3.59 3.92
CA SER A 56 6.35 -2.88 4.35
C SER A 56 5.62 -3.64 5.46
N GLU A 57 5.41 -4.95 5.32
CA GLU A 57 4.84 -5.78 6.38
C GLU A 57 5.71 -5.80 7.63
N ALA A 58 7.01 -5.94 7.49
CA ALA A 58 7.94 -5.92 8.61
C ALA A 58 7.84 -4.59 9.38
N GLY A 59 7.72 -3.47 8.67
CA GLY A 59 7.49 -2.15 9.24
C GLY A 59 6.15 -2.05 9.98
N ALA A 60 5.07 -2.54 9.37
CA ALA A 60 3.74 -2.57 9.95
C ALA A 60 3.69 -3.41 11.24
N LEU A 61 4.25 -4.63 11.20
CA LEU A 61 4.34 -5.52 12.35
C LEU A 61 5.20 -4.93 13.47
N GLY A 62 6.31 -4.26 13.11
CA GLY A 62 7.13 -3.54 14.08
C GLY A 62 6.36 -2.46 14.80
N TYR A 63 5.56 -1.66 14.07
CA TYR A 63 4.69 -0.65 14.65
C TYR A 63 3.63 -1.25 15.58
N MET A 64 2.92 -2.32 15.14
CA MET A 64 1.92 -3.00 15.97
C MET A 64 2.51 -3.50 17.29
N ARG A 65 3.69 -4.14 17.26
CA ARG A 65 4.38 -4.62 18.46
C ARG A 65 4.70 -3.49 19.44
N VAL A 66 5.06 -2.32 18.92
CA VAL A 66 5.31 -1.13 19.77
C VAL A 66 4.03 -0.64 20.43
N VAL A 67 2.92 -0.53 19.67
CA VAL A 67 1.61 -0.12 20.21
C VAL A 67 1.10 -1.11 21.25
N ILE A 68 1.16 -2.42 20.98
CA ILE A 68 0.75 -3.48 21.92
C ILE A 68 1.54 -3.38 23.23
N ARG A 69 2.86 -3.17 23.14
CA ARG A 69 3.71 -2.99 24.31
C ARG A 69 3.35 -1.73 25.08
N ALA A 70 3.09 -0.62 24.40
CA ALA A 70 2.67 0.63 25.00
C ALA A 70 1.32 0.50 25.72
N GLN A 71 0.36 -0.20 25.12
CA GLN A 71 -0.94 -0.51 25.74
C GLN A 71 -0.78 -1.37 27.02
N LYS A 72 0.06 -2.39 26.97
CA LYS A 72 0.37 -3.21 28.16
C LYS A 72 1.02 -2.39 29.28
N ASP A 73 1.94 -1.49 28.95
CA ASP A 73 2.59 -0.60 29.92
C ASP A 73 1.61 0.42 30.50
N TYR A 74 0.76 1.00 29.64
CA TYR A 74 -0.31 1.92 30.06
C TYR A 74 -1.29 1.23 30.99
N HIS A 75 -1.81 0.07 30.63
CA HIS A 75 -2.75 -0.72 31.43
C HIS A 75 -2.16 -1.10 32.78
N LYS A 76 -0.90 -1.49 32.83
CA LYS A 76 -0.21 -1.80 34.09
C LYS A 76 -0.16 -0.61 35.05
N LYS A 77 -0.06 0.62 34.54
CA LYS A 77 0.05 1.84 35.35
C LYS A 77 -1.30 2.42 35.76
N HIS A 78 -2.30 2.30 34.89
CA HIS A 78 -3.58 3.00 35.01
C HIS A 78 -4.76 2.06 35.31
N ASN A 79 -4.56 0.74 35.20
CA ASN A 79 -5.59 -0.31 35.29
C ASN A 79 -6.72 -0.15 34.27
N GLU A 80 -6.44 0.56 33.15
CA GLU A 80 -7.30 0.75 32.00
C GLU A 80 -6.45 0.85 30.74
N TYR A 81 -7.03 0.57 29.58
CA TYR A 81 -6.34 0.77 28.30
C TYR A 81 -6.43 2.21 27.82
N ALA A 82 -5.41 2.67 27.09
CA ALA A 82 -5.43 3.99 26.46
C ALA A 82 -6.51 4.05 25.39
N THR A 83 -7.25 5.15 25.35
CA THR A 83 -8.36 5.33 24.42
C THR A 83 -7.93 5.99 23.12
N ASN A 84 -6.75 6.57 23.07
CA ASN A 84 -6.17 7.22 21.91
C ASN A 84 -4.64 7.10 21.92
N PHE A 85 -4.01 7.42 20.80
CA PHE A 85 -2.54 7.34 20.67
C PHE A 85 -1.78 8.38 21.51
N THR A 86 -2.41 9.50 21.83
CA THR A 86 -1.76 10.53 22.66
C THR A 86 -1.49 10.02 24.07
N ASP A 87 -2.39 9.22 24.62
CA ASP A 87 -2.24 8.61 25.95
C ASP A 87 -1.07 7.62 26.00
N LEU A 88 -0.69 7.04 24.84
CA LEU A 88 0.41 6.08 24.76
C LEU A 88 1.80 6.74 24.69
N ILE A 89 1.88 8.07 24.54
CA ILE A 89 3.16 8.75 24.42
C ILE A 89 3.96 8.54 25.73
N ASN A 90 5.22 8.13 25.59
CA ASN A 90 6.14 7.79 26.68
C ASN A 90 5.80 6.48 27.42
N HIS A 91 4.86 5.66 26.89
CA HIS A 91 4.66 4.29 27.36
C HIS A 91 5.39 3.30 26.44
N GLY A 92 6.12 2.38 27.02
CA GLY A 92 7.00 1.49 26.28
C GLY A 92 7.98 2.31 25.40
N SER A 93 8.03 1.99 24.11
CA SER A 93 8.83 2.73 23.12
C SER A 93 7.97 3.61 22.19
N PHE A 94 6.73 3.94 22.59
CA PHE A 94 5.81 4.71 21.78
C PHE A 94 6.11 6.21 21.87
N THR A 95 6.39 6.84 20.75
CA THR A 95 6.84 8.23 20.68
C THR A 95 5.75 9.18 20.17
N LYS A 96 5.89 10.48 20.44
CA LYS A 96 5.02 11.53 19.88
C LYS A 96 4.95 11.47 18.35
N ARG A 97 6.08 11.20 17.66
CA ARG A 97 6.11 11.04 16.21
C ARG A 97 5.24 9.87 15.73
N MET A 98 5.17 8.78 16.50
CA MET A 98 4.34 7.63 16.17
C MET A 98 2.85 7.92 16.35
N ALA A 99 2.47 8.86 17.21
CA ALA A 99 1.08 9.26 17.41
C ALA A 99 0.55 10.21 16.32
N GLN A 100 1.42 10.93 15.62
CA GLN A 100 1.03 12.04 14.74
C GLN A 100 0.45 11.65 13.39
N THR A 101 0.77 10.46 12.87
CA THR A 101 0.31 10.04 11.55
C THR A 101 -0.24 8.63 11.58
N LYS A 102 -1.31 8.43 10.83
CA LYS A 102 -1.92 7.11 10.58
C LYS A 102 -1.29 6.38 9.39
N ASP A 103 -0.56 7.08 8.52
CA ASP A 103 0.14 6.47 7.40
C ASP A 103 1.48 5.86 7.84
N ARG A 104 1.72 4.64 7.39
CA ARG A 104 2.93 3.85 7.64
C ARG A 104 3.39 3.18 6.34
N GLY A 105 3.87 3.99 5.41
CA GLY A 105 4.23 3.50 4.07
C GLY A 105 2.99 2.99 3.33
N ASP A 106 2.97 1.71 3.04
CA ASP A 106 1.85 1.07 2.32
C ASP A 106 0.66 0.72 3.23
N TYR A 107 0.72 1.07 4.52
CA TYR A 107 -0.30 0.76 5.51
C TYR A 107 -0.95 2.00 6.11
N THR A 108 -2.23 1.86 6.44
CA THR A 108 -2.98 2.81 7.25
C THR A 108 -3.30 2.17 8.60
N VAL A 109 -3.03 2.90 9.67
CA VAL A 109 -3.30 2.48 11.05
C VAL A 109 -4.72 2.84 11.44
N GLY A 110 -5.49 1.86 11.89
CA GLY A 110 -6.76 2.05 12.59
C GLY A 110 -6.58 1.77 14.08
N PHE A 111 -7.13 2.63 14.93
CA PHE A 111 -7.10 2.43 16.38
C PHE A 111 -8.44 2.84 16.99
N LYS A 112 -9.00 1.94 17.80
CA LYS A 112 -10.22 2.17 18.59
C LYS A 112 -9.94 1.71 20.00
N GLY A 113 -9.73 2.65 20.91
CA GLY A 113 -9.50 2.37 22.33
C GLY A 113 -10.77 2.55 23.16
N LYS A 114 -10.90 1.70 24.18
CA LYS A 114 -11.84 1.78 25.30
C LYS A 114 -11.09 1.48 26.58
N LYS A 115 -11.65 1.82 27.74
CA LYS A 115 -10.99 1.56 29.03
C LYS A 115 -10.76 0.08 29.33
N ASP A 116 -11.65 -0.77 28.82
CA ASP A 116 -11.67 -2.23 28.99
C ASP A 116 -10.98 -3.00 27.86
N GLY A 117 -10.55 -2.31 26.79
CA GLY A 117 -9.89 -2.97 25.68
C GLY A 117 -9.57 -2.03 24.53
N TYR A 118 -8.95 -2.55 23.47
CA TYR A 118 -8.66 -1.80 22.26
C TYR A 118 -8.70 -2.70 21.02
N VAL A 119 -8.87 -2.08 19.87
CA VAL A 119 -8.67 -2.70 18.56
C VAL A 119 -7.62 -1.89 17.81
N LEU A 120 -6.61 -2.57 17.31
CA LEU A 120 -5.55 -2.03 16.46
C LEU A 120 -5.56 -2.76 15.12
N THR A 121 -5.65 -2.02 14.03
CA THR A 121 -5.59 -2.58 12.68
C THR A 121 -4.48 -1.94 11.85
N MET A 122 -3.87 -2.72 10.98
CA MET A 122 -3.00 -2.24 9.90
C MET A 122 -3.61 -2.71 8.59
N THR A 123 -4.17 -1.76 7.86
CA THR A 123 -4.83 -2.02 6.57
C THR A 123 -3.90 -1.60 5.45
N PRO A 124 -3.49 -2.50 4.55
CA PRO A 124 -2.68 -2.14 3.42
C PRO A 124 -3.49 -1.29 2.42
N LYS A 125 -2.82 -0.39 1.71
CA LYS A 125 -3.42 0.39 0.62
C LYS A 125 -3.82 -0.50 -0.55
N ASN A 126 -3.04 -1.57 -0.79
CA ASN A 126 -3.33 -2.64 -1.73
C ASN A 126 -3.17 -3.97 -0.99
N LEU A 127 -4.23 -4.77 -0.95
CA LEU A 127 -4.21 -6.10 -0.37
C LEU A 127 -3.72 -7.10 -1.42
N ASP A 128 -2.59 -7.75 -1.16
CA ASP A 128 -1.97 -8.73 -2.04
C ASP A 128 -1.07 -9.70 -1.25
N GLY A 129 -0.41 -10.63 -1.93
CA GLY A 129 0.46 -11.62 -1.28
C GLY A 129 1.70 -11.04 -0.56
N GLN A 130 2.01 -9.74 -0.78
CA GLN A 130 3.11 -9.02 -0.13
C GLN A 130 2.63 -8.03 0.94
N HIS A 131 1.30 -7.81 1.03
CA HIS A 131 0.69 -6.81 1.89
C HIS A 131 -0.61 -7.36 2.50
N ARG A 132 -0.46 -8.21 3.53
CA ARG A 132 -1.60 -8.71 4.32
C ARG A 132 -2.14 -7.63 5.24
N SER A 133 -3.42 -7.72 5.59
CA SER A 133 -3.99 -6.92 6.66
C SER A 133 -3.69 -7.55 8.02
N PHE A 134 -3.58 -6.70 9.05
CA PHE A 134 -3.30 -7.16 10.41
C PHE A 134 -4.28 -6.58 11.42
N TYR A 135 -4.53 -7.37 12.46
CA TYR A 135 -5.45 -7.06 13.56
C TYR A 135 -4.84 -7.47 14.89
N SER A 136 -5.10 -6.70 15.94
CA SER A 136 -4.80 -7.07 17.32
C SER A 136 -5.77 -6.38 18.28
N GLU A 137 -6.03 -7.01 19.37
CA GLU A 137 -6.87 -6.52 20.47
C GLU A 137 -6.13 -6.66 21.81
N GLU A 138 -6.82 -6.53 22.95
CA GLU A 138 -6.25 -6.54 24.31
C GLU A 138 -5.49 -7.83 24.66
N ASP A 139 -5.76 -8.94 23.97
CA ASP A 139 -4.99 -10.18 24.10
C ASP A 139 -3.53 -10.01 23.63
N GLY A 140 -3.27 -8.98 22.82
CA GLY A 140 -1.96 -8.64 22.26
C GLY A 140 -1.46 -9.64 21.22
N VAL A 141 -2.35 -10.50 20.71
CA VAL A 141 -2.06 -11.43 19.63
C VAL A 141 -2.25 -10.72 18.29
N ILE A 142 -1.25 -10.79 17.43
CA ILE A 142 -1.39 -10.29 16.05
C ILE A 142 -2.02 -11.38 15.19
N ARG A 143 -3.06 -11.02 14.46
CA ARG A 143 -3.75 -11.85 13.48
C ARG A 143 -3.52 -11.27 12.10
N ALA A 144 -3.52 -12.11 11.06
CA ALA A 144 -3.29 -11.68 9.69
C ALA A 144 -4.32 -12.30 8.73
N ASP A 145 -4.65 -11.56 7.68
CA ASP A 145 -5.51 -12.02 6.60
C ASP A 145 -4.96 -11.49 5.26
N ASP A 146 -4.85 -12.36 4.27
CA ASP A 146 -4.30 -12.05 2.94
C ASP A 146 -5.38 -11.77 1.89
N ALA A 147 -6.64 -12.07 2.21
CA ALA A 147 -7.77 -11.96 1.29
C ALA A 147 -8.75 -10.82 1.64
N ARG A 148 -8.76 -10.37 2.89
CA ARG A 148 -9.69 -9.34 3.40
C ARG A 148 -9.09 -8.57 4.57
N ALA A 149 -9.81 -7.57 5.05
CA ALA A 149 -9.44 -6.90 6.28
C ALA A 149 -9.44 -7.90 7.45
N ALA A 150 -8.32 -7.97 8.17
CA ALA A 150 -8.17 -8.85 9.32
C ALA A 150 -9.09 -8.41 10.48
N ASP A 151 -9.59 -9.39 11.23
CA ASP A 151 -10.44 -9.22 12.39
C ASP A 151 -10.11 -10.23 13.52
N GLY A 152 -10.91 -10.24 14.60
CA GLY A 152 -10.71 -11.14 15.73
C GLY A 152 -10.83 -12.63 15.40
N SER A 153 -11.42 -12.99 14.25
CA SER A 153 -11.55 -14.37 13.75
C SER A 153 -10.41 -14.79 12.83
N SER A 154 -9.60 -13.84 12.36
CA SER A 154 -8.50 -14.11 11.44
C SER A 154 -7.40 -14.97 12.09
N PRO A 155 -6.64 -15.74 11.30
CA PRO A 155 -5.58 -16.59 11.80
C PRO A 155 -4.53 -15.83 12.60
N LYS A 156 -4.04 -16.44 13.69
CA LYS A 156 -2.92 -15.89 14.46
C LYS A 156 -1.66 -15.91 13.60
N LEU A 157 -0.95 -14.81 13.60
CA LEU A 157 0.35 -14.72 12.96
C LEU A 157 1.34 -15.62 13.74
N LYS A 158 2.00 -16.47 12.99
CA LYS A 158 2.98 -17.44 13.54
C LYS A 158 4.39 -16.90 13.40
#